data_1cf38b57b2784fa1b2fc2557b784b83c
#
_entry.id   1cf38b57b2784fa1b2fc2557b784b83c
#
_cell.length_a   1.000
_cell.length_b   1.000
_cell.length_c   1.000
_cell.angle_alpha   90.00
_cell.angle_beta   90.00
_cell.angle_gamma   90.00
#
_symmetry.space_group_name_H-M   'P 1'
#
loop_
_entity.id
_entity.type
_entity.pdbx_description
1 polymer ?
#
loop_
_entity_poly.entity_id
_entity_poly.type
_entity_poly.pdbx_seq_one_letter_code
_entity_poly.pdbx_strand_id
1 'polypeptide(L)'
;ASDVYKRQDKHIKGQDRYVNHKRFNNAFMLHASTSPFYPLFAALDVNAKIQGSEAGRRLWHECVKVGIEARKLVLNHCELIRPFIPTTIKGKKWQDYDTEEIATNLEFFKFHPTDTWHKFEGYADEQYFVDPCKFLLTTPGISLETGEYEEFGVPATILANYLRENGIIPEKCDLNSILFLLTPAETLTKMQTLVAQIALFEKHIKQDSLLKDVLPTVYKNNEDRYKGYTIRQLCQEMHDLYVSRNVKQLQKDLFRKATLPEYALNPHDANIEFVRNKVELVPLTDIVGRVAAEGALPYPPGVLCVVPGERWSPTAQKYFLALEEGINTLPGFAPEIQGVYLQKDPDGRTRAYGYVLTDY
;
A
#
# COMPACT_ATOMS: atom_id res chain seq x y z
N ALA A 1 10.96 -22.14 0.31
CA ALA A 1 10.87 -22.93 -0.94
C ALA A 1 11.87 -24.10 -0.96
N SER A 2 13.14 -23.90 -0.61
CA SER A 2 14.14 -24.99 -0.57
C SER A 2 13.84 -26.08 0.47
N ASP A 3 13.23 -25.73 1.58
CA ASP A 3 12.82 -26.67 2.62
C ASP A 3 11.63 -27.54 2.19
N VAL A 4 10.68 -26.95 1.50
CA VAL A 4 9.54 -27.68 0.93
C VAL A 4 10.03 -28.70 -0.11
N TYR A 5 10.96 -28.29 -0.96
CA TYR A 5 11.60 -29.15 -1.94
C TYR A 5 12.34 -30.32 -1.30
N LYS A 6 13.20 -30.09 -0.31
CA LYS A 6 13.95 -31.14 0.40
C LYS A 6 13.03 -32.12 1.10
N ARG A 7 11.93 -31.68 1.68
CA ARG A 7 10.96 -32.52 2.38
C ARG A 7 10.08 -33.35 1.44
N GLN A 8 9.87 -32.87 0.22
CA GLN A 8 9.00 -33.50 -0.78
C GLN A 8 9.77 -34.40 -1.78
N ASP A 9 11.07 -34.53 -1.64
CA ASP A 9 11.89 -35.43 -2.48
C ASP A 9 11.56 -36.91 -2.29
N LYS A 10 10.92 -37.28 -1.17
CA LYS A 10 10.45 -38.63 -0.89
C LYS A 10 8.93 -38.69 -0.86
N HIS A 11 8.37 -39.73 -1.46
CA HIS A 11 6.95 -40.01 -1.38
C HIS A 11 6.54 -40.25 0.08
N ILE A 12 5.55 -39.52 0.56
CA ILE A 12 4.96 -39.67 1.89
C ILE A 12 3.66 -40.46 1.74
N LYS A 13 3.51 -41.55 2.47
CA LYS A 13 2.30 -42.39 2.46
C LYS A 13 1.06 -41.54 2.76
N GLY A 14 0.05 -41.59 1.90
CA GLY A 14 -1.18 -40.83 2.00
C GLY A 14 -1.11 -39.41 1.39
N GLN A 15 -0.01 -39.07 0.75
CA GLN A 15 0.13 -37.82 0.02
C GLN A 15 0.14 -38.10 -1.49
N ASP A 16 -0.92 -37.65 -2.18
CA ASP A 16 -1.06 -37.85 -3.63
C ASP A 16 -0.15 -36.93 -4.45
N ARG A 17 0.30 -35.84 -3.84
CA ARG A 17 1.12 -34.82 -4.49
C ARG A 17 2.48 -34.74 -3.81
N TYR A 18 3.53 -35.07 -4.53
CA TYR A 18 4.88 -34.72 -4.14
C TYR A 18 5.68 -34.22 -5.35
N VAL A 19 6.66 -33.39 -5.09
CA VAL A 19 7.50 -32.83 -6.15
C VAL A 19 8.66 -33.81 -6.40
N ASN A 20 8.67 -34.44 -7.58
CA ASN A 20 9.80 -35.27 -8.00
C ASN A 20 11.01 -34.39 -8.31
N HIS A 21 12.15 -34.69 -7.71
CA HIS A 21 13.37 -33.90 -7.84
C HIS A 21 13.75 -33.61 -9.30
N LYS A 22 13.73 -34.63 -10.16
CA LYS A 22 14.12 -34.50 -11.57
C LYS A 22 13.18 -33.56 -12.33
N ARG A 23 11.86 -33.67 -12.10
CA ARG A 23 10.86 -32.78 -12.72
C ARG A 23 10.98 -31.38 -12.21
N PHE A 24 11.16 -31.20 -10.90
CA PHE A 24 11.37 -29.88 -10.31
C PHE A 24 12.64 -29.24 -10.86
N ASN A 25 13.76 -29.95 -10.90
CA ASN A 25 15.01 -29.46 -11.44
C ASN A 25 14.89 -29.07 -12.92
N ASN A 26 14.17 -29.85 -13.71
CA ASN A 26 13.95 -29.52 -15.12
C ASN A 26 13.13 -28.23 -15.27
N ALA A 27 12.05 -28.08 -14.49
CA ALA A 27 11.28 -26.84 -14.48
C ALA A 27 12.11 -25.66 -13.96
N PHE A 28 12.91 -25.85 -12.92
CA PHE A 28 13.82 -24.84 -12.41
C PHE A 28 14.83 -24.36 -13.47
N MET A 29 15.41 -25.28 -14.21
CA MET A 29 16.38 -24.95 -15.28
C MET A 29 15.77 -24.10 -16.40
N LEU A 30 14.46 -24.18 -16.67
CA LEU A 30 13.77 -23.34 -17.63
C LEU A 30 13.63 -21.87 -17.17
N HIS A 31 13.62 -21.65 -15.86
CA HIS A 31 13.39 -20.33 -15.27
C HIS A 31 14.63 -19.70 -14.62
N ALA A 32 15.70 -20.48 -14.43
CA ALA A 32 16.93 -20.01 -13.84
C ALA A 32 17.89 -19.46 -14.90
N SER A 33 18.72 -18.49 -14.51
CA SER A 33 19.83 -18.07 -15.36
C SER A 33 20.85 -19.19 -15.50
N THR A 34 21.50 -19.27 -16.67
CA THR A 34 22.51 -20.32 -16.98
C THR A 34 23.83 -20.10 -16.24
N SER A 35 24.10 -18.86 -15.82
CA SER A 35 25.35 -18.49 -15.15
C SER A 35 25.07 -18.10 -13.70
N PRO A 36 25.66 -18.80 -12.72
CA PRO A 36 25.47 -18.47 -11.31
C PRO A 36 26.15 -17.13 -10.99
N PHE A 37 25.45 -16.26 -10.29
CA PHE A 37 25.98 -14.99 -9.80
C PHE A 37 26.51 -15.17 -8.37
N TYR A 38 27.76 -15.56 -8.24
CA TYR A 38 28.39 -15.89 -6.95
C TYR A 38 28.26 -14.79 -5.86
N PRO A 39 28.38 -13.47 -6.19
CA PRO A 39 28.18 -12.43 -5.18
C PRO A 39 26.79 -12.52 -4.51
N LEU A 40 25.73 -12.89 -5.23
CA LEU A 40 24.41 -13.06 -4.67
C LEU A 40 24.34 -14.28 -3.73
N PHE A 41 24.95 -15.41 -4.11
CA PHE A 41 25.05 -16.57 -3.24
C PHE A 41 25.83 -16.28 -1.96
N ALA A 42 26.96 -15.59 -2.08
CA ALA A 42 27.74 -15.15 -0.91
C ALA A 42 26.92 -14.22 -0.02
N ALA A 43 26.19 -13.27 -0.59
CA ALA A 43 25.32 -12.37 0.17
C ALA A 43 24.22 -13.13 0.92
N LEU A 44 23.59 -14.14 0.31
CA LEU A 44 22.58 -14.97 0.96
C LEU A 44 23.16 -15.78 2.14
N ASP A 45 24.34 -16.40 1.96
CA ASP A 45 25.00 -17.18 3.04
C ASP A 45 25.44 -16.30 4.19
N VAL A 46 26.08 -15.16 3.89
CA VAL A 46 26.51 -14.18 4.90
C VAL A 46 25.31 -13.63 5.65
N ASN A 47 24.25 -13.23 4.93
CA ASN A 47 23.03 -12.72 5.54
C ASN A 47 22.38 -13.76 6.46
N ALA A 48 22.29 -15.02 6.03
CA ALA A 48 21.75 -16.10 6.87
C ALA A 48 22.54 -16.27 8.17
N LYS A 49 23.88 -16.19 8.11
CA LYS A 49 24.74 -16.24 9.29
C LYS A 49 24.56 -15.05 10.21
N ILE A 50 24.47 -13.84 9.65
CA ILE A 50 24.22 -12.62 10.45
C ILE A 50 22.88 -12.75 11.16
N GLN A 51 21.80 -13.07 10.43
CA GLN A 51 20.45 -13.15 11.00
C GLN A 51 20.30 -14.25 12.06
N GLY A 52 21.02 -15.35 11.92
CA GLY A 52 21.05 -16.44 12.90
C GLY A 52 21.93 -16.20 14.13
N SER A 53 22.59 -15.05 14.23
CA SER A 53 23.56 -14.71 15.28
C SER A 53 23.06 -13.65 16.26
N GLU A 54 23.80 -13.44 17.35
CA GLU A 54 23.56 -12.33 18.27
C GLU A 54 23.75 -10.95 17.61
N ALA A 55 24.61 -10.85 16.61
CA ALA A 55 24.77 -9.62 15.82
C ALA A 55 23.46 -9.27 15.06
N GLY A 56 22.78 -10.25 14.47
CA GLY A 56 21.49 -10.06 13.83
C GLY A 56 20.42 -9.59 14.81
N ARG A 57 20.33 -10.20 15.99
CA ARG A 57 19.41 -9.77 17.04
C ARG A 57 19.63 -8.32 17.43
N ARG A 58 20.88 -7.91 17.66
CA ARG A 58 21.23 -6.52 17.97
C ARG A 58 20.86 -5.56 16.84
N LEU A 59 21.12 -5.93 15.59
CA LEU A 59 20.77 -5.11 14.43
C LEU A 59 19.25 -4.82 14.38
N TRP A 60 18.42 -5.85 14.57
CA TRP A 60 16.98 -5.66 14.57
C TRP A 60 16.47 -4.95 15.82
N HIS A 61 17.06 -5.19 16.97
CA HIS A 61 16.74 -4.46 18.20
C HIS A 61 16.99 -2.95 18.05
N GLU A 62 18.16 -2.56 17.53
CA GLU A 62 18.46 -1.16 17.23
C GLU A 62 17.54 -0.58 16.16
N CYS A 63 17.18 -1.36 15.13
CA CYS A 63 16.20 -0.94 14.14
C CYS A 63 14.83 -0.62 14.78
N VAL A 64 14.34 -1.46 15.66
CA VAL A 64 13.10 -1.22 16.41
C VAL A 64 13.19 0.04 17.25
N LYS A 65 14.32 0.26 17.96
CA LYS A 65 14.54 1.48 18.76
C LYS A 65 14.53 2.74 17.91
N VAL A 66 15.18 2.73 16.75
CA VAL A 66 15.12 3.84 15.78
C VAL A 66 13.69 4.12 15.36
N GLY A 67 12.90 3.09 15.11
CA GLY A 67 11.48 3.21 14.77
C GLY A 67 10.63 3.76 15.92
N ILE A 68 10.94 3.43 17.16
CA ILE A 68 10.29 3.98 18.36
C ILE A 68 10.61 5.47 18.50
N GLU A 69 11.88 5.85 18.39
CA GLU A 69 12.29 7.25 18.45
C GLU A 69 11.66 8.08 17.33
N ALA A 70 11.56 7.53 16.11
CA ALA A 70 10.86 8.20 15.02
C ALA A 70 9.38 8.48 15.36
N ARG A 71 8.68 7.52 15.98
CA ARG A 71 7.29 7.69 16.43
C ARG A 71 7.17 8.76 17.52
N LYS A 72 8.09 8.77 18.48
CA LYS A 72 8.16 9.80 19.53
C LYS A 72 8.40 11.18 18.91
N LEU A 73 9.29 11.31 17.95
CA LEU A 73 9.56 12.56 17.25
C LEU A 73 8.30 13.08 16.54
N VAL A 74 7.56 12.20 15.82
CA VAL A 74 6.29 12.60 15.19
C VAL A 74 5.30 13.06 16.24
N LEU A 75 5.11 12.30 17.32
CA LEU A 75 4.16 12.66 18.40
C LEU A 75 4.50 13.99 19.10
N ASN A 76 5.78 14.35 19.15
CA ASN A 76 6.25 15.56 19.81
C ASN A 76 6.27 16.80 18.88
N HIS A 77 6.39 16.61 17.57
CA HIS A 77 6.60 17.71 16.63
C HIS A 77 5.49 17.90 15.59
N CYS A 78 4.60 16.92 15.44
CA CYS A 78 3.51 16.95 14.48
C CYS A 78 2.15 16.93 15.20
N GLU A 79 1.18 17.65 14.66
CA GLU A 79 -0.16 17.75 15.21
C GLU A 79 -1.21 17.06 14.33
N LEU A 80 -1.03 17.09 13.01
CA LEU A 80 -1.97 16.56 12.02
C LEU A 80 -1.64 15.12 11.66
N ILE A 81 -0.35 14.80 11.49
CA ILE A 81 0.12 13.48 11.08
C ILE A 81 0.55 12.71 12.32
N ARG A 82 0.05 11.49 12.46
CA ARG A 82 0.23 10.67 13.66
C ARG A 82 0.70 9.26 13.33
N PRO A 83 1.56 8.65 14.16
CA PRO A 83 1.84 7.24 14.03
C PRO A 83 0.61 6.40 14.40
N PHE A 84 0.37 5.34 13.66
CA PHE A 84 -0.71 4.39 13.91
C PHE A 84 -0.31 3.40 15.02
N ILE A 85 -0.50 3.80 16.26
CA ILE A 85 -0.18 3.07 17.50
C ILE A 85 -1.18 3.48 18.59
N PRO A 86 -1.28 2.73 19.71
CA PRO A 86 -2.03 3.17 20.88
C PRO A 86 -1.56 4.54 21.36
N THR A 87 -2.47 5.43 21.69
CA THR A 87 -2.15 6.78 22.19
C THR A 87 -1.67 6.75 23.64
N THR A 88 -2.23 5.82 24.43
CA THR A 88 -1.91 5.62 25.84
C THR A 88 -1.83 4.13 26.16
N ILE A 89 -0.92 3.78 27.06
CA ILE A 89 -0.82 2.45 27.67
C ILE A 89 -0.92 2.62 29.17
N LYS A 90 -1.84 1.91 29.83
CA LYS A 90 -2.06 1.97 31.28
C LYS A 90 -2.16 3.41 31.81
N GLY A 91 -2.83 4.29 31.06
CA GLY A 91 -3.07 5.69 31.44
C GLY A 91 -1.88 6.65 31.26
N LYS A 92 -0.73 6.18 30.78
CA LYS A 92 0.43 7.02 30.43
C LYS A 92 0.55 7.15 28.92
N LYS A 93 0.94 8.31 28.41
CA LYS A 93 1.14 8.52 26.96
C LYS A 93 2.21 7.57 26.43
N TRP A 94 2.00 7.01 25.25
CA TRP A 94 2.91 6.06 24.61
C TRP A 94 4.34 6.61 24.49
N GLN A 95 4.52 7.85 24.08
CA GLN A 95 5.83 8.49 23.91
C GLN A 95 6.58 8.79 25.21
N ASP A 96 5.90 8.76 26.36
CA ASP A 96 6.53 9.06 27.65
C ASP A 96 7.20 7.84 28.29
N TYR A 97 7.02 6.65 27.71
CA TYR A 97 7.70 5.43 28.14
C TYR A 97 9.17 5.40 27.65
N ASP A 98 10.00 4.68 28.38
CA ASP A 98 11.39 4.46 27.97
C ASP A 98 11.45 3.67 26.66
N THR A 99 12.42 3.98 25.80
CA THR A 99 12.55 3.35 24.48
C THR A 99 12.86 1.87 24.57
N GLU A 100 13.69 1.46 25.53
CA GLU A 100 14.03 0.06 25.77
C GLU A 100 12.83 -0.72 26.31
N GLU A 101 12.01 -0.10 27.17
CA GLU A 101 10.77 -0.69 27.66
C GLU A 101 9.81 -0.97 26.50
N ILE A 102 9.64 -0.01 25.59
CA ILE A 102 8.80 -0.20 24.40
C ILE A 102 9.39 -1.27 23.49
N ALA A 103 10.71 -1.27 23.26
CA ALA A 103 11.38 -2.17 22.32
C ALA A 103 11.33 -3.65 22.75
N THR A 104 11.21 -3.91 24.04
CA THR A 104 11.21 -5.26 24.62
C THR A 104 9.83 -5.79 24.97
N ASN A 105 8.77 -4.98 24.80
CA ASN A 105 7.42 -5.34 25.20
C ASN A 105 6.42 -5.10 24.07
N LEU A 106 5.92 -6.20 23.49
CA LEU A 106 4.97 -6.17 22.38
C LEU A 106 3.63 -5.50 22.73
N GLU A 107 3.30 -5.37 24.03
CA GLU A 107 2.08 -4.70 24.52
C GLU A 107 1.91 -3.27 23.97
N PHE A 108 3.00 -2.59 23.69
CA PHE A 108 2.99 -1.25 23.10
C PHE A 108 2.53 -1.21 21.62
N PHE A 109 2.34 -2.37 21.01
CA PHE A 109 1.98 -2.51 19.59
C PHE A 109 0.74 -3.38 19.37
N LYS A 110 0.19 -3.99 20.42
CA LYS A 110 -0.99 -4.86 20.30
C LYS A 110 -2.27 -4.09 20.01
N PHE A 111 -3.18 -4.77 19.33
CA PHE A 111 -4.58 -4.39 19.25
C PHE A 111 -5.39 -5.17 20.27
N HIS A 112 -6.11 -4.45 21.13
CA HIS A 112 -7.08 -5.08 22.02
C HIS A 112 -8.50 -4.82 21.50
N PRO A 113 -9.42 -5.80 21.52
CA PRO A 113 -10.79 -5.63 21.04
C PRO A 113 -11.58 -4.52 21.75
N THR A 114 -11.13 -4.12 22.93
CA THR A 114 -11.72 -3.03 23.73
C THR A 114 -11.13 -1.66 23.46
N ASP A 115 -10.09 -1.59 22.60
CA ASP A 115 -9.45 -0.32 22.28
C ASP A 115 -10.37 0.57 21.44
N THR A 116 -10.28 1.89 21.67
CA THR A 116 -11.07 2.91 20.95
C THR A 116 -10.24 3.72 19.98
N TRP A 117 -8.88 3.56 19.97
CA TRP A 117 -7.99 4.33 19.10
C TRP A 117 -7.94 3.82 17.63
N HIS A 118 -8.62 2.70 17.35
CA HIS A 118 -8.83 2.15 16.02
C HIS A 118 -10.25 1.59 15.89
N LYS A 119 -10.73 1.41 14.67
CA LYS A 119 -12.08 0.92 14.36
C LYS A 119 -12.07 -0.52 13.82
N PHE A 120 -11.12 -1.36 14.24
CA PHE A 120 -11.10 -2.77 13.87
C PHE A 120 -12.00 -3.58 14.81
N GLU A 121 -12.81 -4.45 14.24
CA GLU A 121 -13.78 -5.28 14.93
C GLU A 121 -13.70 -6.74 14.46
N GLY A 122 -14.27 -7.66 15.25
CA GLY A 122 -14.43 -9.07 14.86
C GLY A 122 -13.18 -9.92 15.01
N TYR A 123 -12.25 -9.56 15.89
CA TYR A 123 -11.04 -10.33 16.20
C TYR A 123 -10.96 -10.64 17.70
N ALA A 124 -10.16 -11.65 18.06
CA ALA A 124 -9.89 -12.01 19.43
C ALA A 124 -8.67 -11.25 19.98
N ASP A 125 -8.59 -11.12 21.31
CA ASP A 125 -7.42 -10.54 21.95
C ASP A 125 -6.14 -11.31 21.58
N GLU A 126 -5.00 -10.62 21.57
CA GLU A 126 -3.67 -11.15 21.17
C GLU A 126 -3.56 -11.65 19.71
N GLN A 127 -4.57 -11.39 18.87
CA GLN A 127 -4.58 -11.85 17.48
C GLN A 127 -3.77 -10.96 16.54
N TYR A 128 -3.72 -9.66 16.80
CA TYR A 128 -3.06 -8.68 15.94
C TYR A 128 -2.18 -7.70 16.71
N PHE A 129 -1.16 -7.21 16.03
CA PHE A 129 -0.30 -6.14 16.51
C PHE A 129 0.25 -5.31 15.34
N VAL A 130 0.68 -4.09 15.63
CA VAL A 130 1.44 -3.26 14.68
C VAL A 130 2.86 -3.79 14.61
N ASP A 131 3.34 -4.14 13.43
CA ASP A 131 4.76 -4.50 13.24
C ASP A 131 5.63 -3.27 13.56
N PRO A 132 6.55 -3.35 14.56
CA PRO A 132 7.40 -2.22 14.92
C PRO A 132 8.27 -1.68 13.78
N CYS A 133 8.62 -2.53 12.81
CA CYS A 133 9.40 -2.17 11.62
C CYS A 133 8.54 -1.59 10.48
N LYS A 134 7.22 -1.56 10.63
CA LYS A 134 6.28 -0.89 9.73
C LYS A 134 5.93 0.47 10.30
N PHE A 135 6.62 1.51 9.86
CA PHE A 135 6.36 2.87 10.32
C PHE A 135 5.17 3.45 9.55
N LEU A 136 3.97 3.14 10.04
CA LEU A 136 2.70 3.61 9.49
C LEU A 136 2.31 4.91 10.15
N LEU A 137 2.03 5.93 9.33
CA LEU A 137 1.49 7.21 9.73
C LEU A 137 0.10 7.40 9.14
N THR A 138 -0.76 8.09 9.86
CA THR A 138 -2.08 8.51 9.41
C THR A 138 -2.12 10.02 9.22
N THR A 139 -2.92 10.46 8.24
CA THR A 139 -3.20 11.85 7.94
C THR A 139 -4.67 12.17 8.22
N PRO A 140 -5.06 13.44 8.47
CA PRO A 140 -6.47 13.81 8.66
C PRO A 140 -7.38 13.42 7.49
N GLY A 141 -8.65 13.20 7.77
CA GLY A 141 -9.70 12.96 6.77
C GLY A 141 -10.57 11.73 7.04
N ILE A 142 -10.07 10.77 7.83
CA ILE A 142 -10.86 9.64 8.34
C ILE A 142 -10.54 9.49 9.82
N SER A 143 -11.54 9.62 10.66
CA SER A 143 -11.41 9.37 12.09
C SER A 143 -11.08 7.89 12.36
N LEU A 144 -10.00 7.64 13.08
CA LEU A 144 -9.62 6.28 13.46
C LEU A 144 -10.58 5.68 14.50
N GLU A 145 -11.21 6.51 15.34
CA GLU A 145 -12.11 6.08 16.41
C GLU A 145 -13.49 5.73 15.88
N THR A 146 -14.02 6.51 14.93
CA THR A 146 -15.36 6.32 14.38
C THR A 146 -15.38 5.62 13.03
N GLY A 147 -14.28 5.72 12.30
CA GLY A 147 -14.16 5.25 10.91
C GLY A 147 -14.90 6.15 9.91
N GLU A 148 -15.41 7.31 10.32
CA GLU A 148 -16.14 8.23 9.46
C GLU A 148 -15.20 9.27 8.81
N TYR A 149 -15.64 9.85 7.68
CA TYR A 149 -14.94 10.97 7.07
C TYR A 149 -15.02 12.21 7.97
N GLU A 150 -13.91 12.93 8.06
CA GLU A 150 -13.81 14.24 8.72
C GLU A 150 -14.14 15.36 7.72
N GLU A 151 -14.41 16.57 8.19
CA GLU A 151 -14.72 17.74 7.35
C GLU A 151 -13.52 18.15 6.48
N PHE A 152 -12.32 18.10 7.04
CA PHE A 152 -11.07 18.38 6.33
C PHE A 152 -10.21 17.12 6.24
N GLY A 153 -9.59 16.90 5.08
CA GLY A 153 -8.69 15.79 4.88
C GLY A 153 -7.37 16.18 4.23
N VAL A 154 -6.33 15.42 4.54
CA VAL A 154 -5.02 15.48 3.89
C VAL A 154 -4.75 14.11 3.25
N PRO A 155 -5.14 13.90 2.00
CA PRO A 155 -4.87 12.64 1.31
C PRO A 155 -3.40 12.29 1.30
N ALA A 156 -3.07 11.07 1.72
CA ALA A 156 -1.69 10.65 1.92
C ALA A 156 -0.85 10.67 0.62
N THR A 157 -1.49 10.57 -0.54
CA THR A 157 -0.80 10.71 -1.83
C THR A 157 -0.19 12.10 -2.04
N ILE A 158 -0.80 13.14 -1.49
CA ILE A 158 -0.25 14.51 -1.55
C ILE A 158 1.02 14.61 -0.70
N LEU A 159 0.98 14.08 0.54
CA LEU A 159 2.17 13.98 1.39
C LEU A 159 3.26 13.12 0.72
N ALA A 160 2.89 12.00 0.11
CA ALA A 160 3.84 11.13 -0.58
C ALA A 160 4.54 11.85 -1.74
N ASN A 161 3.83 12.65 -2.53
CA ASN A 161 4.42 13.46 -3.59
C ASN A 161 5.34 14.54 -3.03
N TYR A 162 4.92 15.24 -1.97
CA TYR A 162 5.77 16.22 -1.28
C TYR A 162 7.08 15.59 -0.80
N LEU A 163 7.01 14.44 -0.15
CA LEU A 163 8.18 13.73 0.34
C LEU A 163 9.10 13.28 -0.82
N ARG A 164 8.54 12.79 -1.94
CA ARG A 164 9.33 12.42 -3.13
C ARG A 164 10.05 13.63 -3.73
N GLU A 165 9.42 14.78 -3.83
CA GLU A 165 10.07 16.02 -4.30
C GLU A 165 11.18 16.47 -3.35
N ASN A 166 11.16 16.04 -2.08
CA ASN A 166 12.19 16.29 -1.09
C ASN A 166 13.16 15.09 -0.88
N GLY A 167 13.21 14.16 -1.83
CA GLY A 167 14.18 13.05 -1.83
C GLY A 167 13.85 11.90 -0.86
N ILE A 168 12.62 11.83 -0.34
CA ILE A 168 12.16 10.76 0.57
C ILE A 168 11.09 9.94 -0.13
N ILE A 169 11.35 8.64 -0.30
CA ILE A 169 10.45 7.71 -0.98
C ILE A 169 9.74 6.84 0.05
N PRO A 170 8.42 7.01 0.26
CA PRO A 170 7.64 6.09 1.08
C PRO A 170 7.48 4.74 0.38
N GLU A 171 7.25 3.69 1.17
CA GLU A 171 6.93 2.35 0.63
C GLU A 171 5.61 2.36 -0.11
N LYS A 172 4.57 2.87 0.53
CA LYS A 172 3.23 3.04 -0.06
C LYS A 172 2.42 4.10 0.66
N CYS A 173 1.39 4.57 0.00
CA CYS A 173 0.33 5.36 0.62
C CYS A 173 -1.04 4.82 0.20
N ASP A 174 -2.04 5.10 1.01
CA ASP A 174 -3.44 4.86 0.76
C ASP A 174 -4.22 6.15 1.04
N LEU A 175 -5.55 6.12 1.15
CA LEU A 175 -6.39 7.31 1.31
C LEU A 175 -5.82 8.32 2.32
N ASN A 176 -5.69 7.89 3.57
CA ASN A 176 -5.21 8.71 4.69
C ASN A 176 -4.11 7.98 5.50
N SER A 177 -3.30 7.17 4.86
CA SER A 177 -2.17 6.51 5.49
C SER A 177 -0.95 6.43 4.58
N ILE A 178 0.23 6.52 5.18
CA ILE A 178 1.52 6.41 4.50
C ILE A 178 2.45 5.50 5.30
N LEU A 179 3.14 4.61 4.61
CA LEU A 179 3.99 3.59 5.20
C LEU A 179 5.45 3.77 4.80
N PHE A 180 6.32 3.64 5.79
CA PHE A 180 7.77 3.51 5.61
C PHE A 180 8.24 2.18 6.17
N LEU A 181 9.15 1.51 5.47
CA LEU A 181 9.80 0.30 5.94
C LEU A 181 11.07 0.65 6.70
N LEU A 182 11.20 0.13 7.91
CA LEU A 182 12.42 0.26 8.71
C LEU A 182 13.25 -1.01 8.57
N THR A 183 14.50 -0.83 8.26
CA THR A 183 15.51 -1.89 8.17
C THR A 183 16.70 -1.54 9.04
N PRO A 184 17.59 -2.51 9.35
CA PRO A 184 18.82 -2.20 10.10
C PRO A 184 19.75 -1.16 9.46
N ALA A 185 19.49 -0.77 8.20
CA ALA A 185 20.22 0.30 7.52
C ALA A 185 19.67 1.72 7.82
N GLU A 186 18.54 1.82 8.50
CA GLU A 186 17.96 3.10 8.87
C GLU A 186 18.61 3.65 10.12
N THR A 187 18.84 4.97 10.11
CA THR A 187 19.49 5.69 11.23
C THR A 187 18.54 6.72 11.83
N LEU A 188 18.77 7.08 13.08
CA LEU A 188 18.01 8.14 13.74
C LEU A 188 18.08 9.47 12.96
N THR A 189 19.21 9.80 12.35
CA THR A 189 19.38 11.01 11.54
C THR A 189 18.45 11.01 10.32
N LYS A 190 18.32 9.88 9.63
CA LYS A 190 17.36 9.75 8.52
C LYS A 190 15.90 9.96 9.00
N MET A 191 15.58 9.40 10.17
CA MET A 191 14.24 9.58 10.76
C MET A 191 14.00 11.03 11.18
N GLN A 192 14.99 11.70 11.74
CA GLN A 192 14.91 13.13 12.05
C GLN A 192 14.65 13.97 10.79
N THR A 193 15.34 13.65 9.69
CA THR A 193 15.10 14.30 8.40
C THR A 193 13.67 14.08 7.90
N LEU A 194 13.17 12.84 7.94
CA LEU A 194 11.80 12.52 7.59
C LEU A 194 10.81 13.32 8.43
N VAL A 195 10.96 13.31 9.76
CA VAL A 195 10.04 14.01 10.67
C VAL A 195 10.11 15.53 10.46
N ALA A 196 11.28 16.10 10.20
CA ALA A 196 11.42 17.53 9.88
C ALA A 196 10.66 17.90 8.61
N GLN A 197 10.70 17.05 7.56
CA GLN A 197 9.91 17.28 6.34
C GLN A 197 8.41 17.14 6.58
N ILE A 198 7.97 16.18 7.39
CA ILE A 198 6.57 16.05 7.78
C ILE A 198 6.09 17.28 8.55
N ALA A 199 6.85 17.75 9.52
CA ALA A 199 6.52 18.94 10.30
C ALA A 199 6.47 20.22 9.41
N LEU A 200 7.39 20.32 8.44
CA LEU A 200 7.37 21.42 7.47
C LEU A 200 6.13 21.35 6.56
N PHE A 201 5.74 20.15 6.11
CA PHE A 201 4.52 19.95 5.34
C PHE A 201 3.27 20.39 6.15
N GLU A 202 3.18 20.00 7.43
CA GLU A 202 2.09 20.48 8.30
C GLU A 202 2.08 22.00 8.44
N LYS A 203 3.25 22.61 8.54
CA LYS A 203 3.36 24.08 8.58
C LYS A 203 2.81 24.70 7.30
N HIS A 204 3.11 24.14 6.13
CA HIS A 204 2.54 24.59 4.85
C HIS A 204 1.01 24.46 4.83
N ILE A 205 0.46 23.35 5.32
CA ILE A 205 -1.01 23.18 5.46
C ILE A 205 -1.61 24.25 6.36
N LYS A 206 -1.00 24.50 7.54
CA LYS A 206 -1.50 25.49 8.51
C LYS A 206 -1.40 26.95 8.00
N GLN A 207 -0.37 27.24 7.24
CA GLN A 207 -0.15 28.58 6.65
C GLN A 207 -0.87 28.78 5.31
N ASP A 208 -1.54 27.76 4.82
CA ASP A 208 -2.19 27.74 3.50
C ASP A 208 -1.26 28.21 2.37
N SER A 209 -0.05 27.64 2.35
CA SER A 209 1.00 27.99 1.40
C SER A 209 0.59 27.73 -0.05
N LEU A 210 1.12 28.53 -0.98
CA LEU A 210 0.86 28.32 -2.41
C LEU A 210 1.41 26.98 -2.89
N LEU A 211 0.64 26.29 -3.70
CA LEU A 211 1.02 24.96 -4.22
C LEU A 211 2.35 24.97 -4.97
N LYS A 212 2.65 26.05 -5.72
CA LYS A 212 3.91 26.22 -6.43
C LYS A 212 5.16 26.17 -5.53
N ASP A 213 5.00 26.55 -4.25
CA ASP A 213 6.09 26.58 -3.28
C ASP A 213 6.21 25.25 -2.51
N VAL A 214 5.14 24.45 -2.46
CA VAL A 214 5.07 23.18 -1.73
C VAL A 214 5.32 21.98 -2.64
N LEU A 215 4.75 21.99 -3.85
CA LEU A 215 4.86 20.94 -4.86
C LEU A 215 5.25 21.53 -6.22
N PRO A 216 6.46 22.10 -6.33
CA PRO A 216 6.88 22.84 -7.53
C PRO A 216 6.86 22.01 -8.81
N THR A 217 7.18 20.71 -8.75
CA THR A 217 7.17 19.82 -9.93
C THR A 217 5.75 19.54 -10.40
N VAL A 218 4.85 19.21 -9.48
CA VAL A 218 3.43 18.99 -9.80
C VAL A 218 2.82 20.26 -10.37
N TYR A 219 3.08 21.40 -9.74
CA TYR A 219 2.60 22.70 -10.20
C TYR A 219 3.09 23.03 -11.61
N LYS A 220 4.40 22.96 -11.84
CA LYS A 220 5.00 23.30 -13.14
C LYS A 220 4.45 22.45 -14.29
N ASN A 221 4.19 21.17 -14.03
CA ASN A 221 3.67 20.26 -15.03
C ASN A 221 2.17 20.43 -15.31
N ASN A 222 1.46 21.16 -14.44
CA ASN A 222 0.00 21.33 -14.48
C ASN A 222 -0.40 22.77 -14.11
N GLU A 223 0.37 23.77 -14.58
CA GLU A 223 0.21 25.17 -14.17
C GLU A 223 -1.19 25.72 -14.47
N ASP A 224 -1.74 25.43 -15.65
CA ASP A 224 -3.08 25.87 -16.06
C ASP A 224 -4.16 25.40 -15.09
N ARG A 225 -4.01 24.19 -14.52
CA ARG A 225 -4.95 23.61 -13.56
C ARG A 225 -4.82 24.20 -12.16
N TYR A 226 -3.58 24.45 -11.71
CA TYR A 226 -3.29 24.78 -10.33
C TYR A 226 -2.87 26.24 -10.11
N LYS A 227 -3.04 27.11 -11.09
CA LYS A 227 -2.72 28.51 -10.97
C LYS A 227 -3.47 29.17 -9.80
N GLY A 228 -2.72 29.69 -8.83
CA GLY A 228 -3.28 30.33 -7.64
C GLY A 228 -3.75 29.34 -6.55
N TYR A 229 -3.63 28.04 -6.76
CA TYR A 229 -3.98 27.04 -5.74
C TYR A 229 -3.06 27.09 -4.54
N THR A 230 -3.64 26.81 -3.38
CA THR A 230 -2.90 26.52 -2.16
C THR A 230 -2.86 25.01 -1.89
N ILE A 231 -1.93 24.60 -1.03
CA ILE A 231 -1.82 23.18 -0.64
C ILE A 231 -3.09 22.71 0.10
N ARG A 232 -3.71 23.58 0.91
CA ARG A 232 -4.92 23.27 1.66
C ARG A 232 -6.13 23.07 0.72
N GLN A 233 -6.26 23.91 -0.32
CA GLN A 233 -7.30 23.77 -1.34
C GLN A 233 -7.16 22.44 -2.09
N LEU A 234 -5.95 22.05 -2.48
CA LEU A 234 -5.70 20.76 -3.13
C LEU A 234 -6.07 19.59 -2.22
N CYS A 235 -5.68 19.65 -0.94
CA CYS A 235 -6.01 18.61 0.04
C CYS A 235 -7.54 18.46 0.18
N GLN A 236 -8.25 19.59 0.33
CA GLN A 236 -9.71 19.57 0.46
C GLN A 236 -10.38 19.03 -0.79
N GLU A 237 -10.00 19.49 -1.98
CA GLU A 237 -10.61 19.02 -3.24
C GLU A 237 -10.44 17.52 -3.44
N MET A 238 -9.25 17.00 -3.16
CA MET A 238 -9.02 15.55 -3.25
C MET A 238 -9.80 14.76 -2.18
N HIS A 239 -9.89 15.32 -0.97
CA HIS A 239 -10.69 14.73 0.10
C HIS A 239 -12.18 14.71 -0.28
N ASP A 240 -12.72 15.80 -0.80
CA ASP A 240 -14.12 15.90 -1.25
C ASP A 240 -14.45 14.90 -2.36
N LEU A 241 -13.50 14.64 -3.26
CA LEU A 241 -13.62 13.56 -4.25
C LEU A 241 -13.77 12.19 -3.56
N TYR A 242 -12.92 11.89 -2.57
CA TYR A 242 -13.00 10.63 -1.83
C TYR A 242 -14.33 10.47 -1.08
N VAL A 243 -14.82 11.56 -0.47
CA VAL A 243 -16.11 11.60 0.23
C VAL A 243 -17.26 11.39 -0.76
N SER A 244 -17.30 12.19 -1.83
CA SER A 244 -18.40 12.16 -2.82
C SER A 244 -18.54 10.81 -3.53
N ARG A 245 -17.43 10.12 -3.75
CA ARG A 245 -17.40 8.77 -4.36
C ARG A 245 -17.40 7.65 -3.32
N ASN A 246 -17.38 8.00 -2.03
CA ASN A 246 -17.31 7.04 -0.92
C ASN A 246 -16.20 5.98 -1.10
N VAL A 247 -15.01 6.47 -1.51
CA VAL A 247 -13.88 5.59 -1.90
C VAL A 247 -13.48 4.65 -0.76
N LYS A 248 -13.52 5.12 0.49
CA LYS A 248 -13.28 4.30 1.69
C LYS A 248 -14.19 3.06 1.73
N GLN A 249 -15.50 3.24 1.47
CA GLN A 249 -16.44 2.13 1.47
C GLN A 249 -16.23 1.20 0.27
N LEU A 250 -15.93 1.76 -0.90
CA LEU A 250 -15.59 0.96 -2.08
C LEU A 250 -14.38 0.07 -1.81
N GLN A 251 -13.30 0.60 -1.21
CA GLN A 251 -12.12 -0.19 -0.84
C GLN A 251 -12.46 -1.31 0.17
N LYS A 252 -13.30 -1.03 1.17
CA LYS A 252 -13.76 -2.06 2.11
C LYS A 252 -14.57 -3.16 1.40
N ASP A 253 -15.41 -2.79 0.45
CA ASP A 253 -16.31 -3.71 -0.22
C ASP A 253 -15.61 -4.54 -1.30
N LEU A 254 -14.47 -4.07 -1.86
CA LEU A 254 -13.68 -4.85 -2.82
C LEU A 254 -13.31 -6.25 -2.34
N PHE A 255 -13.12 -6.43 -1.03
CA PHE A 255 -12.62 -7.68 -0.43
C PHE A 255 -13.62 -8.34 0.52
N ARG A 256 -14.91 -7.94 0.47
CA ARG A 256 -15.97 -8.59 1.25
C ARG A 256 -16.61 -9.71 0.46
N LYS A 257 -16.89 -10.84 1.12
CA LYS A 257 -17.52 -12.01 0.49
C LYS A 257 -18.78 -11.69 -0.32
N ALA A 258 -19.57 -10.72 0.14
CA ALA A 258 -20.85 -10.35 -0.52
C ALA A 258 -20.65 -9.56 -1.82
N THR A 259 -19.47 -9.00 -2.05
CA THR A 259 -19.19 -8.08 -3.16
C THR A 259 -17.97 -8.48 -3.98
N LEU A 260 -17.33 -9.61 -3.63
CA LEU A 260 -16.24 -10.17 -4.43
C LEU A 260 -16.71 -10.43 -5.87
N PRO A 261 -15.83 -10.26 -6.85
CA PRO A 261 -16.09 -10.70 -8.22
C PRO A 261 -16.48 -12.17 -8.29
N GLU A 262 -17.38 -12.49 -9.20
CA GLU A 262 -17.82 -13.87 -9.40
C GLU A 262 -16.77 -14.65 -10.20
N TYR A 263 -16.42 -15.83 -9.73
CA TYR A 263 -15.55 -16.77 -10.45
C TYR A 263 -16.24 -17.32 -11.69
N ALA A 264 -15.63 -17.20 -12.86
CA ALA A 264 -16.09 -17.78 -14.12
C ALA A 264 -15.17 -18.91 -14.60
N LEU A 265 -13.84 -18.70 -14.58
CA LEU A 265 -12.85 -19.69 -14.96
C LEU A 265 -11.51 -19.46 -14.24
N ASN A 266 -10.62 -20.44 -14.32
CA ASN A 266 -9.29 -20.31 -13.70
C ASN A 266 -8.46 -19.20 -14.36
N PRO A 267 -7.57 -18.51 -13.63
CA PRO A 267 -6.65 -17.54 -14.20
C PRO A 267 -5.77 -18.10 -15.32
N HIS A 268 -5.38 -19.37 -15.22
CA HIS A 268 -4.64 -20.05 -16.27
C HIS A 268 -5.44 -20.13 -17.60
N ASP A 269 -6.70 -20.53 -17.50
CA ASP A 269 -7.58 -20.68 -18.69
C ASP A 269 -7.89 -19.31 -19.30
N ALA A 270 -8.13 -18.30 -18.47
CA ALA A 270 -8.26 -16.91 -18.91
C ALA A 270 -7.02 -16.42 -19.65
N ASN A 271 -5.82 -16.70 -19.13
CA ASN A 271 -4.58 -16.35 -19.79
C ASN A 271 -4.38 -17.07 -21.13
N ILE A 272 -4.80 -18.32 -21.26
CA ILE A 272 -4.75 -19.05 -22.55
C ILE A 272 -5.64 -18.35 -23.59
N GLU A 273 -6.83 -17.93 -23.23
CA GLU A 273 -7.73 -17.21 -24.15
C GLU A 273 -7.16 -15.81 -24.49
N PHE A 274 -6.55 -15.12 -23.50
CA PHE A 274 -5.83 -13.85 -23.72
C PHE A 274 -4.69 -14.00 -24.74
N VAL A 275 -3.83 -15.01 -24.56
CA VAL A 275 -2.71 -15.28 -25.48
C VAL A 275 -3.20 -15.65 -26.88
N ARG A 276 -4.37 -16.29 -26.98
CA ARG A 276 -5.03 -16.60 -28.25
C ARG A 276 -5.73 -15.40 -28.89
N ASN A 277 -5.64 -14.22 -28.27
CA ASN A 277 -6.29 -12.99 -28.72
C ASN A 277 -7.82 -13.07 -28.81
N LYS A 278 -8.43 -13.90 -27.92
CA LYS A 278 -9.89 -13.98 -27.75
C LYS A 278 -10.38 -12.98 -26.72
N VAL A 279 -10.03 -11.75 -26.93
CA VAL A 279 -10.30 -10.64 -26.01
C VAL A 279 -10.76 -9.41 -26.76
N GLU A 280 -11.48 -8.56 -26.07
CA GLU A 280 -11.81 -7.21 -26.50
C GLU A 280 -11.50 -6.20 -25.41
N LEU A 281 -11.14 -4.99 -25.82
CA LEU A 281 -10.90 -3.87 -24.92
C LEU A 281 -12.18 -3.06 -24.80
N VAL A 282 -12.78 -3.05 -23.61
CA VAL A 282 -14.04 -2.36 -23.34
C VAL A 282 -13.86 -1.21 -22.35
N PRO A 283 -14.61 -0.11 -22.49
CA PRO A 283 -14.58 0.95 -21.49
C PRO A 283 -15.10 0.43 -20.15
N LEU A 284 -14.56 0.94 -19.04
CA LEU A 284 -14.99 0.51 -17.71
C LEU A 284 -16.47 0.77 -17.44
N THR A 285 -17.09 1.72 -18.13
CA THR A 285 -18.54 1.96 -18.05
C THR A 285 -19.38 0.74 -18.43
N ASP A 286 -18.86 -0.12 -19.31
CA ASP A 286 -19.57 -1.26 -19.91
C ASP A 286 -19.03 -2.62 -19.47
N ILE A 287 -18.11 -2.63 -18.46
CA ILE A 287 -17.33 -3.82 -18.10
C ILE A 287 -18.03 -4.77 -17.13
N VAL A 288 -19.06 -4.32 -16.41
CA VAL A 288 -19.74 -5.13 -15.38
C VAL A 288 -20.30 -6.41 -15.97
N GLY A 289 -20.04 -7.54 -15.29
CA GLY A 289 -20.47 -8.87 -15.70
C GLY A 289 -19.58 -9.53 -16.77
N ARG A 290 -18.69 -8.77 -17.42
CA ARG A 290 -17.73 -9.31 -18.38
C ARG A 290 -16.59 -10.02 -17.63
N VAL A 291 -16.06 -11.08 -18.24
CA VAL A 291 -14.96 -11.86 -17.63
C VAL A 291 -13.63 -11.18 -17.90
N ALA A 292 -12.90 -10.86 -16.85
CA ALA A 292 -11.60 -10.24 -16.93
C ALA A 292 -10.56 -11.16 -17.59
N ALA A 293 -9.86 -10.66 -18.59
CA ALA A 293 -8.76 -11.36 -19.22
C ALA A 293 -7.44 -11.14 -18.49
N GLU A 294 -7.30 -9.98 -17.84
CA GLU A 294 -6.14 -9.59 -17.02
C GLU A 294 -6.55 -9.21 -15.60
N GLY A 295 -5.60 -9.27 -14.67
CA GLY A 295 -5.82 -8.82 -13.31
C GLY A 295 -5.76 -7.31 -13.21
N ALA A 296 -6.76 -6.69 -12.56
CA ALA A 296 -6.83 -5.25 -12.38
C ALA A 296 -6.50 -4.84 -10.94
N LEU A 297 -5.56 -3.91 -10.79
CA LEU A 297 -5.13 -3.38 -9.49
C LEU A 297 -4.58 -1.95 -9.59
N PRO A 298 -4.73 -1.11 -8.55
CA PRO A 298 -3.92 0.09 -8.37
C PRO A 298 -2.60 -0.27 -7.68
N TYR A 299 -1.52 0.42 -8.05
CA TYR A 299 -0.23 0.24 -7.40
C TYR A 299 0.31 1.60 -6.90
N PRO A 300 0.70 1.73 -5.65
CA PRO A 300 0.47 0.85 -4.51
C PRO A 300 -1.03 0.75 -4.13
N PRO A 301 -1.50 -0.30 -3.40
CA PRO A 301 -0.75 -1.34 -2.69
C PRO A 301 -0.47 -2.62 -3.49
N GLY A 302 -0.92 -2.73 -4.75
CA GLY A 302 -0.67 -3.91 -5.57
C GLY A 302 -1.53 -5.13 -5.22
N VAL A 303 -2.75 -4.91 -4.69
CA VAL A 303 -3.72 -5.98 -4.41
C VAL A 303 -4.70 -6.07 -5.56
N LEU A 304 -4.83 -7.27 -6.14
CA LEU A 304 -5.79 -7.53 -7.21
C LEU A 304 -7.22 -7.27 -6.74
N CYS A 305 -7.89 -6.33 -7.40
CA CYS A 305 -9.31 -6.04 -7.20
C CYS A 305 -10.20 -6.93 -8.07
N VAL A 306 -9.67 -7.37 -9.20
CA VAL A 306 -10.27 -8.36 -10.11
C VAL A 306 -9.15 -9.30 -10.55
N VAL A 307 -9.36 -10.60 -10.45
CA VAL A 307 -8.41 -11.63 -10.89
C VAL A 307 -8.78 -12.10 -12.29
N PRO A 308 -7.80 -12.48 -13.15
CA PRO A 308 -8.13 -13.04 -14.47
C PRO A 308 -9.10 -14.22 -14.35
N GLY A 309 -10.16 -14.23 -15.13
CA GLY A 309 -11.20 -15.25 -15.07
C GLY A 309 -12.36 -14.96 -14.12
N GLU A 310 -12.32 -13.83 -13.41
CA GLU A 310 -13.45 -13.33 -12.63
C GLU A 310 -14.33 -12.38 -13.46
N ARG A 311 -15.62 -12.28 -13.10
CA ARG A 311 -16.52 -11.27 -13.66
C ARG A 311 -16.36 -9.96 -12.94
N TRP A 312 -16.17 -8.88 -13.69
CA TRP A 312 -16.14 -7.53 -13.12
C TRP A 312 -17.38 -7.24 -12.29
N SER A 313 -17.20 -6.97 -11.02
CA SER A 313 -18.29 -6.58 -10.12
C SER A 313 -18.62 -5.10 -10.23
N PRO A 314 -19.87 -4.67 -9.91
CA PRO A 314 -20.21 -3.26 -9.82
C PRO A 314 -19.34 -2.48 -8.84
N THR A 315 -18.85 -3.12 -7.77
CA THR A 315 -17.97 -2.50 -6.78
C THR A 315 -16.59 -2.20 -7.38
N ALA A 316 -15.99 -3.17 -8.07
CA ALA A 316 -14.71 -2.98 -8.75
C ALA A 316 -14.83 -1.89 -9.84
N GLN A 317 -15.86 -1.93 -10.67
CA GLN A 317 -16.10 -0.88 -11.66
C GLN A 317 -16.17 0.51 -11.03
N LYS A 318 -17.00 0.70 -10.00
CA LYS A 318 -17.18 2.01 -9.33
C LYS A 318 -15.87 2.53 -8.75
N TYR A 319 -15.06 1.63 -8.16
CA TYR A 319 -13.77 1.98 -7.61
C TYR A 319 -12.81 2.50 -8.69
N PHE A 320 -12.65 1.78 -9.79
CA PHE A 320 -11.78 2.21 -10.90
C PHE A 320 -12.31 3.45 -11.63
N LEU A 321 -13.63 3.65 -11.72
CA LEU A 321 -14.22 4.89 -12.25
C LEU A 321 -13.96 6.09 -11.34
N ALA A 322 -13.90 5.89 -10.01
CA ALA A 322 -13.49 6.95 -9.08
C ALA A 322 -12.00 7.33 -9.28
N LEU A 323 -11.12 6.35 -9.58
CA LEU A 323 -9.73 6.62 -9.94
C LEU A 323 -9.63 7.36 -11.29
N GLU A 324 -10.40 6.97 -12.31
CA GLU A 324 -10.49 7.68 -13.60
C GLU A 324 -10.86 9.14 -13.41
N GLU A 325 -11.86 9.40 -12.57
CA GLU A 325 -12.26 10.77 -12.25
C GLU A 325 -11.15 11.57 -11.57
N GLY A 326 -10.46 10.96 -10.60
CA GLY A 326 -9.30 11.56 -9.94
C GLY A 326 -8.18 11.92 -10.92
N ILE A 327 -7.89 11.04 -11.89
CA ILE A 327 -6.90 11.28 -12.94
C ILE A 327 -7.28 12.51 -13.79
N ASN A 328 -8.57 12.68 -14.10
CA ASN A 328 -9.03 13.79 -14.91
C ASN A 328 -9.13 15.12 -14.14
N THR A 329 -9.46 15.07 -12.84
CA THR A 329 -9.71 16.27 -12.03
C THR A 329 -8.46 16.76 -11.30
N LEU A 330 -7.56 15.84 -10.95
CA LEU A 330 -6.36 16.10 -10.12
C LEU A 330 -5.08 15.62 -10.83
N PRO A 331 -4.70 16.21 -11.99
CA PRO A 331 -3.52 15.81 -12.72
C PRO A 331 -2.26 15.95 -11.86
N GLY A 332 -1.32 15.01 -12.02
CA GLY A 332 -0.11 14.90 -11.20
C GLY A 332 -0.24 13.95 -10.01
N PHE A 333 -1.44 13.42 -9.72
CA PHE A 333 -1.71 12.49 -8.63
C PHE A 333 -2.30 11.15 -9.12
N ALA A 334 -2.17 10.85 -10.40
CA ALA A 334 -2.64 9.59 -10.96
C ALA A 334 -1.92 8.40 -10.29
N PRO A 335 -2.65 7.41 -9.74
CA PRO A 335 -2.05 6.16 -9.31
C PRO A 335 -1.54 5.38 -10.53
N GLU A 336 -0.54 4.54 -10.36
CA GLU A 336 -0.24 3.50 -11.34
C GLU A 336 -1.37 2.46 -11.29
N ILE A 337 -1.96 2.15 -12.44
CA ILE A 337 -3.03 1.15 -12.55
C ILE A 337 -2.56 0.07 -13.52
N GLN A 338 -2.54 -1.17 -13.06
CA GLN A 338 -2.19 -2.34 -13.88
C GLN A 338 -3.46 -3.08 -14.30
N GLY A 339 -3.48 -3.61 -15.52
CA GLY A 339 -4.64 -4.29 -16.11
C GLY A 339 -5.82 -3.38 -16.47
N VAL A 340 -5.62 -2.07 -16.37
CA VAL A 340 -6.55 -1.04 -16.84
C VAL A 340 -5.78 -0.05 -17.71
N TYR A 341 -6.29 0.21 -18.90
CA TYR A 341 -5.64 0.98 -19.94
C TYR A 341 -6.27 2.36 -20.07
N LEU A 342 -5.46 3.39 -19.92
CA LEU A 342 -5.91 4.77 -20.01
C LEU A 342 -5.73 5.28 -21.43
N GLN A 343 -6.80 5.75 -22.05
CA GLN A 343 -6.80 6.37 -23.37
C GLN A 343 -7.40 7.77 -23.31
N LYS A 344 -6.90 8.69 -24.12
CA LYS A 344 -7.48 10.03 -24.23
C LYS A 344 -8.52 10.06 -25.33
N ASP A 345 -9.70 10.52 -24.98
CA ASP A 345 -10.76 10.83 -25.92
C ASP A 345 -10.40 12.07 -26.76
N PRO A 346 -11.10 12.32 -27.90
CA PRO A 346 -10.90 13.52 -28.73
C PRO A 346 -11.10 14.85 -27.99
N ASP A 347 -11.88 14.84 -26.91
CA ASP A 347 -12.09 15.98 -26.01
C ASP A 347 -10.96 16.16 -24.98
N GLY A 348 -9.92 15.32 -25.05
CA GLY A 348 -8.77 15.33 -24.14
C GLY A 348 -8.99 14.66 -22.79
N ARG A 349 -10.19 14.12 -22.53
CA ARG A 349 -10.51 13.41 -21.29
C ARG A 349 -9.92 11.99 -21.30
N THR A 350 -9.33 11.59 -20.20
CA THR A 350 -8.83 10.23 -20.01
C THR A 350 -10.00 9.28 -19.70
N ARG A 351 -10.06 8.15 -20.44
CA ARG A 351 -10.97 7.04 -20.20
C ARG A 351 -10.21 5.78 -19.86
N ALA A 352 -10.78 4.99 -18.98
CA ALA A 352 -10.21 3.73 -18.53
C ALA A 352 -10.90 2.55 -19.21
N TYR A 353 -10.10 1.58 -19.65
CA TYR A 353 -10.52 0.38 -20.40
C TYR A 353 -9.94 -0.87 -19.76
N GLY A 354 -10.63 -2.00 -19.88
CA GLY A 354 -10.14 -3.30 -19.45
C GLY A 354 -10.27 -4.36 -20.56
N TYR A 355 -9.33 -5.30 -20.63
CA TYR A 355 -9.47 -6.47 -21.48
C TYR A 355 -10.41 -7.49 -20.86
N VAL A 356 -11.39 -7.92 -21.64
CA VAL A 356 -12.35 -8.96 -21.26
C VAL A 356 -12.38 -10.06 -22.30
N LEU A 357 -12.76 -11.27 -21.88
CA LEU A 357 -12.90 -12.42 -22.78
C LEU A 357 -14.17 -12.25 -23.65
N THR A 358 -14.08 -12.66 -24.94
CA THR A 358 -15.18 -12.49 -25.90
C THR A 358 -16.28 -13.52 -25.77
N ASP A 359 -15.96 -14.75 -25.36
CA ASP A 359 -16.86 -15.91 -25.44
C ASP A 359 -17.47 -16.36 -24.09
N TYR A 360 -17.45 -15.46 -23.05
CA TYR A 360 -17.84 -15.83 -21.68
C TYR A 360 -18.87 -14.90 -21.04
#